data_a3d6d3deb9b73bf9cf0e3a29fb7c47d0
#
_entry.id   a3d6d3deb9b73bf9cf0e3a29fb7c47d0
#
_cell.length_a   1.000
_cell.length_b   1.000
_cell.length_c   1.000
_cell.angle_alpha   90.00
_cell.angle_beta   90.00
_cell.angle_gamma   90.00
#
_symmetry.space_group_name_H-M   'P 1'
#
loop_
_entity.id
_entity.type
_entity.pdbx_description
1 polymer ?
#
loop_
_entity_poly.entity_id
_entity_poly.type
_entity_poly.pdbx_seq_one_letter_code
_entity_poly.pdbx_strand_id
1 'polypeptide(L)'
;AGLRAIQCYHEAKGDKHRDVCLIPVSAHGTNPASAQMAGMRVEPVKVKQDGSVDIEDMREKAERFKNRLSCLMITYPSTNGVFEETIADVCDTIHKNGGQVYLDGANMNAQVGLCRPGDYGSDVSHLNLHKTFCIPHGGGGPGMGPIGVKSHLAPFLPGHPVVNPLGENSRSYGVVSAAPFGSSAILPISWAYIKMMGPRGLRKATQVAILNANYMSKLLSQHYTTLFKSPLSTLVAHEFIIDVREFKKTANIEAADIAKRLMDYG
;
A
#
# COMPACT_ATOMS: atom_id res chain seq x y z
N ALA A 1 13.74 -2.29 1.10
CA ALA A 1 14.22 -2.75 -0.22
C ALA A 1 13.74 -1.83 -1.35
N GLY A 2 12.43 -1.67 -1.59
CA GLY A 2 11.90 -0.93 -2.73
C GLY A 2 12.32 0.54 -2.80
N LEU A 3 12.24 1.28 -1.68
CA LEU A 3 12.70 2.67 -1.63
C LEU A 3 14.20 2.79 -1.93
N ARG A 4 14.99 1.83 -1.46
CA ARG A 4 16.43 1.80 -1.76
C ARG A 4 16.70 1.55 -3.24
N ALA A 5 15.90 0.67 -3.88
CA ALA A 5 16.01 0.46 -5.33
C ALA A 5 15.71 1.75 -6.12
N ILE A 6 14.70 2.52 -5.71
CA ILE A 6 14.39 3.83 -6.30
C ILE A 6 15.56 4.80 -6.15
N GLN A 7 16.17 4.88 -4.96
CA GLN A 7 17.33 5.74 -4.74
C GLN A 7 18.51 5.36 -5.64
N CYS A 8 18.86 4.06 -5.67
CA CYS A 8 19.95 3.57 -6.51
C CYS A 8 19.71 3.86 -7.99
N TYR A 9 18.46 3.75 -8.44
CA TYR A 9 18.06 4.10 -9.80
C TYR A 9 18.31 5.60 -10.09
N HIS A 10 17.89 6.49 -9.21
CA HIS A 10 18.16 7.93 -9.37
C HIS A 10 19.66 8.25 -9.31
N GLU A 11 20.37 7.66 -8.36
CA GLU A 11 21.84 7.84 -8.25
C GLU A 11 22.56 7.40 -9.54
N ALA A 12 22.18 6.26 -10.12
CA ALA A 12 22.77 5.75 -11.35
C ALA A 12 22.48 6.63 -12.58
N LYS A 13 21.41 7.43 -12.53
CA LYS A 13 21.09 8.43 -13.55
C LYS A 13 21.77 9.79 -13.33
N GLY A 14 22.54 9.96 -12.27
CA GLY A 14 23.11 11.23 -11.89
C GLY A 14 22.17 12.14 -11.09
N ASP A 15 20.99 11.65 -10.75
CA ASP A 15 19.91 12.39 -10.08
C ASP A 15 19.91 12.17 -8.55
N LYS A 16 21.09 12.08 -7.93
CA LYS A 16 21.23 11.86 -6.47
C LYS A 16 20.51 12.91 -5.61
N HIS A 17 20.20 14.06 -6.19
CA HIS A 17 19.46 15.16 -5.55
C HIS A 17 17.96 14.90 -5.40
N ARG A 18 17.43 13.82 -6.01
CA ARG A 18 16.01 13.43 -5.88
C ARG A 18 15.78 12.72 -4.56
N ASP A 19 15.38 13.48 -3.56
CA ASP A 19 15.24 13.05 -2.17
C ASP A 19 13.84 13.27 -1.57
N VAL A 20 12.88 13.82 -2.33
CA VAL A 20 11.53 14.07 -1.85
C VAL A 20 10.61 12.88 -2.13
N CYS A 21 9.94 12.40 -1.08
CA CYS A 21 8.89 11.38 -1.15
C CYS A 21 7.54 12.01 -0.79
N LEU A 22 6.60 12.03 -1.74
CA LEU A 22 5.23 12.45 -1.48
C LEU A 22 4.47 11.30 -0.82
N ILE A 23 3.71 11.58 0.25
CA ILE A 23 2.94 10.56 0.98
C ILE A 23 1.59 11.15 1.40
N PRO A 24 0.44 10.55 0.98
CA PRO A 24 -0.87 10.97 1.47
C PRO A 24 -0.96 10.84 2.99
N VAL A 25 -1.59 11.81 3.66
CA VAL A 25 -1.74 11.81 5.12
C VAL A 25 -2.59 10.64 5.63
N SER A 26 -3.33 9.97 4.76
CA SER A 26 -4.05 8.72 5.06
C SER A 26 -3.15 7.49 5.10
N ALA A 27 -1.88 7.58 4.67
CA ALA A 27 -0.98 6.43 4.65
C ALA A 27 -0.68 5.93 6.07
N HIS A 28 -0.41 4.62 6.18
CA HIS A 28 0.03 4.04 7.44
C HIS A 28 1.36 4.68 7.90
N GLY A 29 1.53 4.86 9.21
CA GLY A 29 2.72 5.50 9.79
C GLY A 29 4.07 4.86 9.42
N THR A 30 4.07 3.59 9.01
CA THR A 30 5.24 2.90 8.47
C THR A 30 5.77 3.55 7.19
N ASN A 31 4.91 4.13 6.36
CA ASN A 31 5.31 4.71 5.08
C ASN A 31 6.25 5.91 5.27
N PRO A 32 5.87 6.97 6.02
CA PRO A 32 6.79 8.07 6.27
C PRO A 32 8.04 7.63 7.07
N ALA A 33 7.90 6.71 8.03
CA ALA A 33 9.05 6.18 8.76
C ALA A 33 10.05 5.48 7.83
N SER A 34 9.57 4.65 6.91
CA SER A 34 10.41 3.96 5.92
C SER A 34 11.09 4.92 4.95
N ALA A 35 10.38 5.96 4.51
CA ALA A 35 10.96 7.00 3.64
C ALA A 35 12.09 7.76 4.36
N GLN A 36 11.87 8.13 5.63
CA GLN A 36 12.90 8.78 6.46
C GLN A 36 14.10 7.85 6.71
N MET A 37 13.88 6.56 7.00
CA MET A 37 14.98 5.57 7.12
C MET A 37 15.79 5.44 5.82
N ALA A 38 15.16 5.61 4.68
CA ALA A 38 15.83 5.65 3.39
C ALA A 38 16.51 7.00 3.10
N GLY A 39 16.51 7.96 4.04
CA GLY A 39 17.12 9.28 3.87
C GLY A 39 16.30 10.23 2.99
N MET A 40 15.03 9.94 2.75
CA MET A 40 14.16 10.80 1.97
C MET A 40 13.45 11.83 2.87
N ARG A 41 13.23 13.01 2.33
CA ARG A 41 12.37 14.03 2.91
C ARG A 41 10.91 13.68 2.57
N VAL A 42 10.10 13.52 3.60
CA VAL A 42 8.67 13.30 3.45
C VAL A 42 7.95 14.61 3.25
N GLU A 43 7.14 14.68 2.20
CA GLU A 43 6.22 15.79 1.95
C GLU A 43 4.79 15.24 1.93
N PRO A 44 3.94 15.63 2.90
CA PRO A 44 2.59 15.09 3.01
C PRO A 44 1.69 15.60 1.87
N VAL A 45 0.82 14.74 1.36
CA VAL A 45 -0.25 15.08 0.41
C VAL A 45 -1.58 15.06 1.15
N LYS A 46 -2.40 16.09 0.94
CA LYS A 46 -3.72 16.21 1.57
C LYS A 46 -4.67 15.10 1.11
N VAL A 47 -5.65 14.85 1.95
CA VAL A 47 -6.79 13.96 1.70
C VAL A 47 -8.06 14.78 1.83
N LYS A 48 -9.01 14.59 0.92
CA LYS A 48 -10.30 15.25 0.92
C LYS A 48 -11.22 14.70 2.01
N GLN A 49 -12.35 15.38 2.24
CA GLN A 49 -13.31 14.96 3.26
C GLN A 49 -13.96 13.59 2.98
N ASP A 50 -14.03 13.20 1.70
CA ASP A 50 -14.53 11.89 1.27
C ASP A 50 -13.50 10.76 1.43
N GLY A 51 -12.30 11.07 1.91
CA GLY A 51 -11.21 10.13 2.14
C GLY A 51 -10.32 9.88 0.92
N SER A 52 -10.60 10.48 -0.23
CA SER A 52 -9.76 10.39 -1.43
C SER A 52 -8.53 11.30 -1.34
N VAL A 53 -7.50 10.97 -2.10
CA VAL A 53 -6.30 11.82 -2.22
C VAL A 53 -6.67 13.14 -2.89
N ASP A 54 -6.18 14.24 -2.36
CA ASP A 54 -6.31 15.54 -3.01
C ASP A 54 -5.34 15.62 -4.20
N ILE A 55 -5.90 15.37 -5.39
CA ILE A 55 -5.13 15.31 -6.65
C ILE A 55 -4.52 16.66 -7.01
N GLU A 56 -5.17 17.76 -6.67
CA GLU A 56 -4.67 19.10 -6.95
C GLU A 56 -3.46 19.42 -6.08
N ASP A 57 -3.54 19.16 -4.78
CA ASP A 57 -2.41 19.29 -3.85
C ASP A 57 -1.24 18.38 -4.26
N MET A 58 -1.54 17.17 -4.69
CA MET A 58 -0.52 16.22 -5.18
C MET A 58 0.17 16.75 -6.45
N ARG A 59 -0.58 17.25 -7.42
CA ARG A 59 -0.04 17.82 -8.66
C ARG A 59 0.81 19.05 -8.40
N GLU A 60 0.33 19.98 -7.58
CA GLU A 60 1.08 21.16 -7.16
C GLU A 60 2.43 20.78 -6.53
N LYS A 61 2.43 19.82 -5.61
CA LYS A 61 3.64 19.35 -4.96
C LYS A 61 4.57 18.60 -5.91
N ALA A 62 4.04 17.77 -6.80
CA ALA A 62 4.83 17.07 -7.80
C ALA A 62 5.57 18.08 -8.70
N GLU A 63 4.89 19.13 -9.18
CA GLU A 63 5.51 20.19 -9.98
C GLU A 63 6.50 21.04 -9.17
N ARG A 64 6.12 21.44 -7.95
CA ARG A 64 6.99 22.22 -7.05
C ARG A 64 8.30 21.50 -6.74
N PHE A 65 8.26 20.19 -6.58
CA PHE A 65 9.43 19.37 -6.24
C PHE A 65 10.00 18.63 -7.45
N LYS A 66 9.58 18.88 -8.69
CA LYS A 66 9.94 18.10 -9.88
C LYS A 66 11.43 17.80 -10.02
N ASN A 67 12.30 18.73 -9.64
CA ASN A 67 13.75 18.54 -9.68
C ASN A 67 14.28 17.67 -8.54
N ARG A 68 13.50 17.48 -7.47
CA ARG A 68 13.86 16.71 -6.27
C ARG A 68 12.94 15.53 -6.01
N LEU A 69 11.89 15.36 -6.81
CA LEU A 69 10.90 14.31 -6.62
C LEU A 69 11.53 12.94 -6.85
N SER A 70 11.68 12.17 -5.77
CA SER A 70 12.16 10.79 -5.82
C SER A 70 11.02 9.83 -6.10
N CYS A 71 9.96 9.89 -5.31
CA CYS A 71 8.82 9.01 -5.47
C CYS A 71 7.54 9.55 -4.79
N LEU A 72 6.41 8.96 -5.18
CA LEU A 72 5.18 8.92 -4.41
C LEU A 72 5.09 7.56 -3.73
N MET A 73 4.76 7.52 -2.44
CA MET A 73 4.42 6.28 -1.72
C MET A 73 2.93 6.30 -1.38
N ILE A 74 2.15 5.45 -2.01
CA ILE A 74 0.68 5.45 -1.91
C ILE A 74 0.16 4.05 -1.56
N THR A 75 -0.84 3.99 -0.69
CA THR A 75 -1.59 2.77 -0.37
C THR A 75 -2.81 2.67 -1.29
N TYR A 76 -3.00 1.52 -1.96
CA TYR A 76 -4.13 1.33 -2.87
C TYR A 76 -4.73 -0.08 -2.73
N PRO A 77 -6.06 -0.19 -2.51
CA PRO A 77 -6.94 0.89 -2.08
C PRO A 77 -6.47 1.54 -0.78
N SER A 78 -6.94 2.76 -0.49
CA SER A 78 -6.45 3.53 0.65
C SER A 78 -6.82 2.90 2.00
N THR A 79 -6.13 3.31 3.07
CA THR A 79 -6.46 2.93 4.46
C THR A 79 -7.86 3.41 4.90
N ASN A 80 -8.44 4.36 4.18
CA ASN A 80 -9.81 4.83 4.38
C ASN A 80 -10.87 3.91 3.74
N GLY A 81 -10.46 2.83 3.09
CA GLY A 81 -11.37 1.93 2.37
C GLY A 81 -11.88 2.51 1.05
N VAL A 82 -11.13 3.41 0.42
CA VAL A 82 -11.51 4.07 -0.84
C VAL A 82 -10.61 3.61 -1.97
N PHE A 83 -11.20 3.21 -3.10
CA PHE A 83 -10.50 3.07 -4.36
C PHE A 83 -10.27 4.45 -4.97
N GLU A 84 -9.02 4.80 -5.22
CA GLU A 84 -8.66 5.99 -6.00
C GLU A 84 -8.92 5.70 -7.48
N GLU A 85 -10.04 6.17 -8.00
CA GLU A 85 -10.44 5.93 -9.40
C GLU A 85 -9.49 6.61 -10.39
N THR A 86 -8.75 7.62 -9.92
CA THR A 86 -7.74 8.38 -10.68
C THR A 86 -6.32 7.83 -10.51
N ILE A 87 -6.14 6.63 -9.99
CA ILE A 87 -4.80 6.08 -9.65
C ILE A 87 -3.83 6.09 -10.84
N ALA A 88 -4.32 5.83 -12.05
CA ALA A 88 -3.49 5.86 -13.25
C ALA A 88 -2.98 7.29 -13.55
N ASP A 89 -3.84 8.31 -13.42
CA ASP A 89 -3.47 9.73 -13.61
C ASP A 89 -2.50 10.20 -12.52
N VAL A 90 -2.67 9.69 -11.29
CA VAL A 90 -1.74 9.94 -10.18
C VAL A 90 -0.36 9.41 -10.54
N CYS A 91 -0.26 8.16 -10.96
CA CYS A 91 1.02 7.55 -11.37
C CYS A 91 1.67 8.31 -12.53
N ASP A 92 0.89 8.65 -13.56
CA ASP A 92 1.37 9.39 -14.73
C ASP A 92 1.89 10.78 -14.35
N THR A 93 1.21 11.48 -13.44
CA THR A 93 1.65 12.78 -12.93
C THR A 93 3.03 12.68 -12.25
N ILE A 94 3.25 11.67 -11.44
CA ILE A 94 4.53 11.44 -10.75
C ILE A 94 5.63 11.15 -11.78
N HIS A 95 5.37 10.29 -12.76
CA HIS A 95 6.33 9.94 -13.80
C HIS A 95 6.71 11.16 -14.66
N LYS A 96 5.75 11.99 -15.05
CA LYS A 96 6.00 13.24 -15.80
C LYS A 96 6.91 14.22 -15.05
N ASN A 97 6.91 14.16 -13.72
CA ASN A 97 7.78 14.95 -12.85
C ASN A 97 9.09 14.23 -12.47
N GLY A 98 9.39 13.10 -13.11
CA GLY A 98 10.64 12.35 -12.93
C GLY A 98 10.69 11.44 -11.72
N GLY A 99 9.62 11.34 -10.94
CA GLY A 99 9.49 10.46 -9.78
C GLY A 99 9.12 9.03 -10.16
N GLN A 100 9.19 8.14 -9.17
CA GLN A 100 8.74 6.75 -9.25
C GLN A 100 7.53 6.56 -8.34
N VAL A 101 6.72 5.52 -8.61
CA VAL A 101 5.55 5.19 -7.78
C VAL A 101 5.81 3.93 -6.96
N TYR A 102 5.81 4.09 -5.65
CA TYR A 102 5.86 3.00 -4.68
C TYR A 102 4.45 2.71 -4.17
N LEU A 103 3.92 1.55 -4.52
CA LEU A 103 2.64 1.07 -4.01
C LEU A 103 2.84 0.33 -2.68
N ASP A 104 2.17 0.80 -1.65
CA ASP A 104 1.90 0.01 -0.45
C ASP A 104 0.79 -1.00 -0.77
N GLY A 105 1.18 -2.24 -0.97
CA GLY A 105 0.30 -3.36 -1.32
C GLY A 105 -0.31 -4.07 -0.10
N ALA A 106 -0.40 -3.41 1.04
CA ALA A 106 -1.03 -3.97 2.24
C ALA A 106 -2.47 -4.44 1.98
N ASN A 107 -3.16 -3.78 1.07
CA ASN A 107 -4.55 -4.06 0.69
C ASN A 107 -4.66 -4.86 -0.63
N MET A 108 -3.69 -5.69 -0.95
CA MET A 108 -3.68 -6.52 -2.17
C MET A 108 -4.88 -7.46 -2.27
N ASN A 109 -5.48 -7.87 -1.15
CA ASN A 109 -6.70 -8.68 -1.11
C ASN A 109 -7.92 -8.00 -1.77
N ALA A 110 -7.87 -6.70 -2.01
CA ALA A 110 -8.86 -5.99 -2.82
C ALA A 110 -8.51 -5.89 -4.30
N GLN A 111 -7.37 -6.45 -4.72
CA GLN A 111 -6.87 -6.30 -6.09
C GLN A 111 -6.67 -7.63 -6.82
N VAL A 112 -6.37 -8.72 -6.10
CA VAL A 112 -5.98 -10.02 -6.71
C VAL A 112 -7.03 -10.49 -7.71
N GLY A 113 -6.60 -10.69 -8.95
CA GLY A 113 -7.44 -11.13 -10.05
C GLY A 113 -8.39 -10.07 -10.64
N LEU A 114 -8.38 -8.84 -10.13
CA LEU A 114 -9.16 -7.71 -10.64
C LEU A 114 -8.30 -6.64 -11.29
N CYS A 115 -7.17 -6.27 -10.69
CA CYS A 115 -6.21 -5.33 -11.27
C CYS A 115 -4.78 -5.72 -10.89
N ARG A 116 -3.81 -5.18 -11.62
CA ARG A 116 -2.38 -5.42 -11.39
C ARG A 116 -1.65 -4.09 -11.20
N PRO A 117 -0.85 -3.93 -10.13
CA PRO A 117 -0.15 -2.67 -9.84
C PRO A 117 0.68 -2.12 -11.01
N GLY A 118 1.37 -2.98 -11.74
CA GLY A 118 2.17 -2.59 -12.90
C GLY A 118 1.36 -1.98 -14.05
N ASP A 119 0.09 -2.38 -14.20
CA ASP A 119 -0.76 -1.94 -15.30
C ASP A 119 -1.24 -0.49 -15.11
N TYR A 120 -1.51 -0.06 -13.87
CA TYR A 120 -1.92 1.31 -13.60
C TYR A 120 -0.77 2.26 -13.25
N GLY A 121 0.49 1.77 -13.29
CA GLY A 121 1.66 2.65 -13.23
C GLY A 121 2.57 2.47 -12.01
N SER A 122 2.29 1.56 -11.07
CA SER A 122 3.20 1.30 -9.95
C SER A 122 4.55 0.77 -10.44
N ASP A 123 5.65 1.34 -9.94
CA ASP A 123 7.02 0.92 -10.26
C ASP A 123 7.57 -0.07 -9.24
N VAL A 124 7.14 0.07 -8.00
CA VAL A 124 7.42 -0.84 -6.88
C VAL A 124 6.12 -1.17 -6.17
N SER A 125 5.92 -2.44 -5.83
CA SER A 125 4.82 -2.87 -4.97
C SER A 125 5.35 -3.81 -3.90
N HIS A 126 5.05 -3.57 -2.64
CA HIS A 126 5.28 -4.57 -1.60
C HIS A 126 4.01 -5.34 -1.27
N LEU A 127 4.18 -6.54 -0.73
CA LEU A 127 3.08 -7.41 -0.32
C LEU A 127 3.16 -7.72 1.16
N ASN A 128 2.02 -7.68 1.84
CA ASN A 128 1.87 -8.21 3.19
C ASN A 128 1.31 -9.64 3.11
N LEU A 129 2.19 -10.63 3.17
CA LEU A 129 1.77 -12.03 3.08
C LEU A 129 0.88 -12.46 4.26
N HIS A 130 1.04 -11.83 5.42
CA HIS A 130 0.20 -12.02 6.61
C HIS A 130 -1.21 -11.42 6.51
N LYS A 131 -1.52 -10.73 5.41
CA LYS A 131 -2.86 -10.25 5.08
C LYS A 131 -3.47 -11.08 3.95
N THR A 132 -2.96 -10.91 2.75
CA THR A 132 -3.54 -11.48 1.53
C THR A 132 -3.20 -12.95 1.31
N PHE A 133 -2.07 -13.45 1.83
CA PHE A 133 -1.51 -14.76 1.49
C PHE A 133 -1.28 -15.68 2.70
N CYS A 134 -2.05 -15.49 3.76
CA CYS A 134 -2.31 -16.45 4.85
C CYS A 134 -1.12 -16.79 5.76
N ILE A 135 0.04 -16.17 5.66
CA ILE A 135 1.08 -16.45 6.65
C ILE A 135 0.69 -15.90 8.03
N PRO A 136 1.14 -16.50 9.14
CA PRO A 136 0.92 -15.94 10.46
C PRO A 136 1.68 -14.63 10.63
N HIS A 137 1.15 -13.70 11.44
CA HIS A 137 1.85 -12.47 11.80
C HIS A 137 2.95 -12.72 12.85
N GLY A 138 2.94 -13.89 13.50
CA GLY A 138 4.01 -14.36 14.36
C GLY A 138 4.27 -13.51 15.61
N GLY A 139 3.21 -12.96 16.20
CA GLY A 139 3.37 -12.09 17.37
C GLY A 139 3.95 -10.71 17.07
N GLY A 140 3.93 -10.29 15.79
CA GLY A 140 4.34 -8.95 15.38
C GLY A 140 5.43 -8.89 14.32
N GLY A 141 6.08 -10.01 14.00
CA GLY A 141 7.18 -10.04 13.04
C GLY A 141 7.06 -11.17 12.01
N PRO A 142 6.37 -11.00 10.86
CA PRO A 142 6.22 -12.06 9.87
C PRO A 142 7.54 -12.47 9.20
N GLY A 143 8.58 -11.65 9.29
CA GLY A 143 9.91 -11.94 8.74
C GLY A 143 9.97 -12.05 7.21
N MET A 144 8.92 -11.62 6.51
CA MET A 144 8.81 -11.70 5.06
C MET A 144 8.03 -10.50 4.53
N GLY A 145 8.58 -9.84 3.51
CA GLY A 145 7.94 -8.72 2.81
C GLY A 145 8.38 -8.69 1.36
N PRO A 146 7.78 -9.51 0.47
CA PRO A 146 8.14 -9.52 -0.94
C PRO A 146 7.88 -8.16 -1.59
N ILE A 147 8.73 -7.80 -2.55
CA ILE A 147 8.50 -6.66 -3.44
C ILE A 147 8.52 -7.12 -4.88
N GLY A 148 7.65 -6.53 -5.70
CA GLY A 148 7.73 -6.57 -7.14
C GLY A 148 8.15 -5.22 -7.67
N VAL A 149 8.99 -5.20 -8.72
CA VAL A 149 9.43 -3.96 -9.35
C VAL A 149 9.29 -4.05 -10.87
N LYS A 150 9.12 -2.90 -11.53
CA LYS A 150 9.25 -2.82 -13.00
C LYS A 150 10.68 -3.11 -13.43
N SER A 151 10.85 -3.58 -14.66
CA SER A 151 12.13 -4.05 -15.20
C SER A 151 13.28 -3.04 -15.07
N HIS A 152 13.00 -1.75 -15.21
CA HIS A 152 14.00 -0.70 -15.10
C HIS A 152 14.58 -0.55 -13.68
N LEU A 153 13.86 -0.99 -12.65
CA LEU A 153 14.33 -0.99 -11.26
C LEU A 153 14.97 -2.31 -10.83
N ALA A 154 14.77 -3.40 -11.60
CA ALA A 154 15.28 -4.71 -11.24
C ALA A 154 16.79 -4.75 -10.99
N PRO A 155 17.67 -4.09 -11.80
CA PRO A 155 19.10 -4.08 -11.54
C PRO A 155 19.51 -3.42 -10.21
N PHE A 156 18.64 -2.61 -9.62
CA PHE A 156 18.88 -1.83 -8.40
C PHE A 156 18.30 -2.47 -7.14
N LEU A 157 17.72 -3.66 -7.24
CA LEU A 157 17.28 -4.43 -6.08
C LEU A 157 18.44 -4.72 -5.15
N PRO A 158 18.22 -4.85 -3.81
CA PRO A 158 19.29 -5.15 -2.87
C PRO A 158 20.03 -6.43 -3.21
N GLY A 159 21.36 -6.37 -3.17
CA GLY A 159 22.23 -7.53 -3.27
C GLY A 159 22.52 -8.16 -1.91
N HIS A 160 23.37 -9.18 -1.89
CA HIS A 160 23.86 -9.79 -0.67
C HIS A 160 25.28 -10.36 -0.87
N PRO A 161 26.22 -10.19 0.08
CA PRO A 161 27.60 -10.58 -0.11
C PRO A 161 27.83 -12.10 -0.15
N VAL A 162 26.94 -12.88 0.50
CA VAL A 162 27.04 -14.34 0.54
C VAL A 162 26.24 -15.00 -0.59
N VAL A 163 25.05 -14.48 -0.86
CA VAL A 163 24.16 -14.98 -1.92
C VAL A 163 23.70 -13.78 -2.74
N ASN A 164 24.18 -13.63 -3.95
CA ASN A 164 23.76 -12.57 -4.84
C ASN A 164 22.51 -12.99 -5.63
N PRO A 165 21.30 -12.54 -5.25
CA PRO A 165 20.06 -12.92 -5.92
C PRO A 165 19.93 -12.36 -7.34
N LEU A 166 20.73 -11.35 -7.71
CA LEU A 166 20.68 -10.66 -9.00
C LEU A 166 21.78 -11.10 -9.97
N GLY A 167 22.72 -11.95 -9.52
CA GLY A 167 23.86 -12.37 -10.33
C GLY A 167 24.75 -11.20 -10.74
N GLU A 168 25.40 -11.31 -11.91
CA GLU A 168 26.34 -10.31 -12.43
C GLU A 168 25.69 -8.98 -12.86
N ASN A 169 24.36 -8.96 -13.05
CA ASN A 169 23.63 -7.78 -13.47
C ASN A 169 23.27 -6.83 -12.32
N SER A 170 23.76 -7.12 -11.10
CA SER A 170 23.47 -6.29 -9.94
C SER A 170 24.16 -4.92 -10.03
N ARG A 171 23.36 -3.87 -9.89
CA ARG A 171 23.82 -2.49 -9.66
C ARG A 171 23.44 -2.02 -8.25
N SER A 172 23.26 -2.96 -7.35
CA SER A 172 22.85 -2.73 -5.98
C SER A 172 24.00 -2.14 -5.15
N TYR A 173 23.65 -1.24 -4.25
CA TYR A 173 24.58 -0.64 -3.28
C TYR A 173 24.58 -1.37 -1.93
N GLY A 174 24.39 -2.69 -1.93
CA GLY A 174 24.58 -3.52 -0.75
C GLY A 174 23.31 -4.14 -0.19
N VAL A 175 23.40 -4.46 1.09
CA VAL A 175 22.41 -5.26 1.83
C VAL A 175 21.35 -4.36 2.48
N VAL A 176 20.07 -4.74 2.39
CA VAL A 176 18.98 -4.12 3.16
C VAL A 176 18.58 -5.01 4.34
N SER A 177 18.75 -6.31 4.20
CA SER A 177 18.36 -7.32 5.19
C SER A 177 19.44 -8.37 5.33
N ALA A 178 19.71 -8.83 6.56
CA ALA A 178 20.66 -9.90 6.83
C ALA A 178 20.28 -11.22 6.13
N ALA A 179 19.00 -11.51 6.01
CA ALA A 179 18.48 -12.63 5.23
C ALA A 179 17.83 -12.09 3.94
N PRO A 180 18.44 -12.28 2.75
CA PRO A 180 17.98 -11.68 1.50
C PRO A 180 16.58 -12.13 1.09
N PHE A 181 16.18 -13.33 1.48
CA PHE A 181 14.87 -13.91 1.22
C PHE A 181 13.96 -13.94 2.47
N GLY A 182 14.31 -13.21 3.53
CA GLY A 182 13.56 -13.16 4.79
C GLY A 182 13.44 -14.54 5.45
N SER A 183 12.37 -14.75 6.21
CA SER A 183 12.04 -16.06 6.84
C SER A 183 11.39 -16.99 5.80
N SER A 184 12.18 -17.52 4.89
CA SER A 184 11.70 -18.28 3.73
C SER A 184 10.91 -19.53 4.08
N ALA A 185 11.09 -20.09 5.28
CA ALA A 185 10.36 -21.27 5.78
C ALA A 185 8.83 -21.07 5.84
N ILE A 186 8.34 -19.84 5.88
CA ILE A 186 6.89 -19.54 5.87
C ILE A 186 6.29 -19.49 4.44
N LEU A 187 7.09 -19.42 3.40
CA LEU A 187 6.61 -19.34 2.01
C LEU A 187 5.75 -20.54 1.57
N PRO A 188 6.01 -21.80 2.03
CA PRO A 188 5.13 -22.93 1.73
C PRO A 188 3.65 -22.69 2.09
N ILE A 189 3.37 -21.89 3.14
CA ILE A 189 2.00 -21.54 3.54
C ILE A 189 1.30 -20.73 2.41
N SER A 190 1.94 -19.67 1.95
CA SER A 190 1.39 -18.87 0.84
C SER A 190 1.31 -19.68 -0.46
N TRP A 191 2.32 -20.51 -0.73
CA TRP A 191 2.32 -21.38 -1.89
C TRP A 191 1.14 -22.38 -1.86
N ALA A 192 0.92 -23.06 -0.74
CA ALA A 192 -0.21 -23.98 -0.56
C ALA A 192 -1.54 -23.26 -0.72
N TYR A 193 -1.71 -22.09 -0.08
CA TYR A 193 -2.92 -21.27 -0.22
C TYR A 193 -3.21 -20.93 -1.68
N ILE A 194 -2.21 -20.44 -2.41
CA ILE A 194 -2.35 -20.08 -3.83
C ILE A 194 -2.72 -21.32 -4.67
N LYS A 195 -2.07 -22.46 -4.41
CA LYS A 195 -2.35 -23.73 -5.11
C LYS A 195 -3.75 -24.25 -4.84
N MET A 196 -4.19 -24.21 -3.58
CA MET A 196 -5.52 -24.68 -3.18
C MET A 196 -6.64 -23.78 -3.76
N MET A 197 -6.45 -22.46 -3.71
CA MET A 197 -7.43 -21.52 -4.22
C MET A 197 -7.50 -21.47 -5.74
N GLY A 198 -6.36 -21.57 -6.39
CA GLY A 198 -6.22 -21.38 -7.82
C GLY A 198 -6.64 -19.98 -8.28
N PRO A 199 -6.53 -19.66 -9.57
CA PRO A 199 -6.83 -18.32 -10.07
C PRO A 199 -8.29 -17.92 -9.89
N ARG A 200 -9.22 -18.86 -10.03
CA ARG A 200 -10.66 -18.62 -9.82
C ARG A 200 -10.99 -18.35 -8.36
N GLY A 201 -10.42 -19.13 -7.44
CA GLY A 201 -10.64 -18.97 -6.00
C GLY A 201 -10.07 -17.66 -5.48
N LEU A 202 -8.85 -17.30 -5.86
CA LEU A 202 -8.22 -16.04 -5.48
C LEU A 202 -9.03 -14.83 -5.96
N ARG A 203 -9.47 -14.83 -7.23
CA ARG A 203 -10.33 -13.79 -7.76
C ARG A 203 -11.66 -13.70 -7.01
N LYS A 204 -12.30 -14.86 -6.76
CA LYS A 204 -13.55 -14.93 -6.00
C LYS A 204 -13.39 -14.39 -4.58
N ALA A 205 -12.29 -14.71 -3.90
CA ALA A 205 -12.00 -14.19 -2.57
C ALA A 205 -11.96 -12.65 -2.56
N THR A 206 -11.27 -12.03 -3.54
CA THR A 206 -11.25 -10.57 -3.69
C THR A 206 -12.65 -10.00 -3.94
N GLN A 207 -13.41 -10.61 -4.84
CA GLN A 207 -14.77 -10.17 -5.15
C GLN A 207 -15.69 -10.24 -3.93
N VAL A 208 -15.62 -11.34 -3.17
CA VAL A 208 -16.41 -11.53 -1.94
C VAL A 208 -16.00 -10.53 -0.86
N ALA A 209 -14.70 -10.25 -0.70
CA ALA A 209 -14.25 -9.26 0.26
C ALA A 209 -14.85 -7.87 -0.02
N ILE A 210 -14.82 -7.42 -1.28
CA ILE A 210 -15.41 -6.15 -1.69
C ILE A 210 -16.94 -6.17 -1.53
N LEU A 211 -17.59 -7.27 -1.95
CA LEU A 211 -19.04 -7.42 -1.81
C LEU A 211 -19.48 -7.35 -0.34
N ASN A 212 -18.80 -8.08 0.55
CA ASN A 212 -19.12 -8.10 1.98
C ASN A 212 -18.99 -6.71 2.60
N ALA A 213 -17.91 -5.98 2.32
CA ALA A 213 -17.73 -4.63 2.83
C ALA A 213 -18.86 -3.70 2.39
N ASN A 214 -19.23 -3.73 1.11
CA ASN A 214 -20.31 -2.91 0.58
C ASN A 214 -21.69 -3.33 1.12
N TYR A 215 -21.93 -4.63 1.26
CA TYR A 215 -23.18 -5.15 1.85
C TYR A 215 -23.32 -4.71 3.30
N MET A 216 -22.29 -4.88 4.11
CA MET A 216 -22.27 -4.44 5.51
C MET A 216 -22.45 -2.92 5.62
N SER A 217 -21.70 -2.14 4.83
CA SER A 217 -21.82 -0.68 4.79
C SER A 217 -23.26 -0.24 4.46
N LYS A 218 -23.90 -0.94 3.53
CA LYS A 218 -25.31 -0.66 3.17
C LYS A 218 -26.29 -0.99 4.29
N LEU A 219 -26.14 -2.15 4.93
CA LEU A 219 -27.00 -2.54 6.05
C LEU A 219 -26.85 -1.59 7.24
N LEU A 220 -25.60 -1.28 7.59
CA LEU A 220 -25.29 -0.42 8.73
C LEU A 220 -25.64 1.06 8.49
N SER A 221 -25.84 1.48 7.24
CA SER A 221 -26.15 2.88 6.90
C SER A 221 -27.46 3.42 7.49
N GLN A 222 -28.30 2.54 8.00
CA GLN A 222 -29.52 2.92 8.74
C GLN A 222 -29.22 3.45 10.15
N HIS A 223 -28.08 3.10 10.71
CA HIS A 223 -27.71 3.40 12.09
C HIS A 223 -26.38 4.14 12.21
N TYR A 224 -25.49 3.97 11.23
CA TYR A 224 -24.13 4.51 11.24
C TYR A 224 -23.82 5.22 9.93
N THR A 225 -23.12 6.32 10.01
CA THR A 225 -22.54 6.96 8.82
C THR A 225 -21.27 6.24 8.43
N THR A 226 -21.15 5.76 7.18
CA THR A 226 -19.87 5.36 6.60
C THR A 226 -19.05 6.62 6.33
N LEU A 227 -17.90 6.73 6.98
CA LEU A 227 -17.11 7.96 7.01
C LEU A 227 -16.53 8.33 5.64
N PHE A 228 -16.04 7.33 4.90
CA PHE A 228 -15.40 7.52 3.60
C PHE A 228 -16.01 6.58 2.55
N LYS A 229 -16.24 7.12 1.37
CA LYS A 229 -16.73 6.39 0.18
C LYS A 229 -16.14 7.01 -1.07
N SER A 230 -16.02 6.24 -2.15
CA SER A 230 -15.66 6.81 -3.45
C SER A 230 -16.66 7.91 -3.84
N PRO A 231 -16.19 9.09 -4.24
CA PRO A 231 -17.07 10.18 -4.65
C PRO A 231 -17.83 9.88 -5.96
N LEU A 232 -17.32 8.98 -6.80
CA LEU A 232 -17.92 8.63 -8.08
C LEU A 232 -18.90 7.44 -7.97
N SER A 233 -18.43 6.33 -7.37
CA SER A 233 -19.25 5.11 -7.27
C SER A 233 -20.13 5.05 -6.02
N THR A 234 -19.85 5.86 -5.00
CA THR A 234 -20.46 5.79 -3.66
C THR A 234 -20.23 4.48 -2.91
N LEU A 235 -19.31 3.66 -3.42
CA LEU A 235 -18.93 2.37 -2.87
C LEU A 235 -17.67 2.48 -1.99
N VAL A 236 -17.47 1.44 -1.18
CA VAL A 236 -16.25 1.21 -0.42
C VAL A 236 -15.43 0.08 -1.05
N ALA A 237 -14.16 -0.04 -0.67
CA ALA A 237 -13.30 -1.12 -1.12
C ALA A 237 -13.62 -2.44 -0.36
N HIS A 238 -12.63 -3.09 0.19
CA HIS A 238 -12.76 -4.33 0.97
C HIS A 238 -12.96 -4.10 2.47
N GLU A 239 -12.93 -2.85 2.89
CA GLU A 239 -13.12 -2.38 4.27
C GLU A 239 -13.78 -1.01 4.25
N PHE A 240 -14.31 -0.59 5.39
CA PHE A 240 -14.92 0.73 5.55
C PHE A 240 -14.86 1.16 7.02
N ILE A 241 -15.01 2.46 7.24
CA ILE A 241 -15.01 3.06 8.57
C ILE A 241 -16.39 3.63 8.87
N ILE A 242 -16.98 3.21 10.00
CA ILE A 242 -18.22 3.80 10.52
C ILE A 242 -17.87 4.92 11.49
N ASP A 243 -18.63 6.02 11.44
CA ASP A 243 -18.50 7.12 12.38
C ASP A 243 -19.35 6.88 13.62
N VAL A 244 -18.71 6.75 14.77
CA VAL A 244 -19.36 6.53 16.07
C VAL A 244 -19.23 7.73 17.01
N ARG A 245 -18.70 8.86 16.55
CA ARG A 245 -18.42 10.05 17.38
C ARG A 245 -19.69 10.65 18.02
N GLU A 246 -20.83 10.53 17.35
CA GLU A 246 -22.10 10.99 17.90
C GLU A 246 -22.54 10.20 19.13
N PHE A 247 -22.23 8.90 19.21
CA PHE A 247 -22.54 8.08 20.39
C PHE A 247 -21.73 8.51 21.62
N LYS A 248 -20.52 9.04 21.42
CA LYS A 248 -19.74 9.63 22.50
C LYS A 248 -20.46 10.85 23.10
N LYS A 249 -21.07 11.70 22.26
CA LYS A 249 -21.77 12.90 22.70
C LYS A 249 -23.13 12.59 23.36
N THR A 250 -23.88 11.68 22.76
CA THR A 250 -25.29 11.41 23.16
C THR A 250 -25.41 10.39 24.27
N ALA A 251 -24.52 9.41 24.35
CA ALA A 251 -24.61 8.27 25.26
C ALA A 251 -23.30 7.97 26.01
N ASN A 252 -22.25 8.75 25.80
CA ASN A 252 -20.91 8.50 26.33
C ASN A 252 -20.35 7.11 25.98
N ILE A 253 -20.70 6.58 24.78
CA ILE A 253 -20.23 5.30 24.24
C ILE A 253 -19.12 5.56 23.23
N GLU A 254 -18.00 4.85 23.39
CA GLU A 254 -16.84 4.90 22.49
C GLU A 254 -16.76 3.66 21.60
N ALA A 255 -15.91 3.71 20.57
CA ALA A 255 -15.68 2.57 19.67
C ALA A 255 -15.22 1.31 20.43
N ALA A 256 -14.43 1.49 21.51
CA ALA A 256 -13.97 0.40 22.35
C ALA A 256 -15.12 -0.31 23.08
N ASP A 257 -16.15 0.43 23.51
CA ASP A 257 -17.32 -0.11 24.18
C ASP A 257 -18.16 -0.95 23.19
N ILE A 258 -18.33 -0.44 21.98
CA ILE A 258 -19.01 -1.16 20.88
C ILE A 258 -18.25 -2.45 20.55
N ALA A 259 -16.92 -2.40 20.43
CA ALA A 259 -16.10 -3.57 20.16
C ALA A 259 -16.23 -4.63 21.26
N LYS A 260 -16.19 -4.22 22.52
CA LYS A 260 -16.41 -5.14 23.67
C LYS A 260 -17.81 -5.75 23.65
N ARG A 261 -18.82 -4.94 23.36
CA ARG A 261 -20.20 -5.45 23.31
C ARG A 261 -20.42 -6.44 22.16
N LEU A 262 -19.77 -6.24 21.02
CA LEU A 262 -19.84 -7.20 19.91
C LEU A 262 -19.31 -8.58 20.28
N MET A 263 -18.34 -8.69 21.18
CA MET A 263 -17.83 -9.99 21.66
C MET A 263 -18.89 -10.81 22.39
N ASP A 264 -19.90 -10.17 23.00
CA ASP A 264 -21.02 -10.87 23.65
C ASP A 264 -21.94 -11.59 22.66
N TYR A 265 -21.86 -11.25 21.39
CA TYR A 265 -22.67 -11.83 20.31
C TYR A 265 -21.91 -12.86 19.46
N GLY A 266 -20.63 -13.12 19.76
CA GLY A 266 -19.79 -14.13 19.11
C GLY A 266 -18.86 -13.60 18.03
#